data_ada37104d69a1046071800451cc63f48
#
_entry.id   ada37104d69a1046071800451cc63f48
#
_cell.length_a   1.000
_cell.length_b   1.000
_cell.length_c   1.000
_cell.angle_alpha   90.00
_cell.angle_beta   90.00
_cell.angle_gamma   90.00
#
_symmetry.space_group_name_H-M   'P 1'
#
loop_
_entity.id
_entity.type
_entity.pdbx_description
1 polymer ?
#
loop_
_entity_poly.entity_id
_entity_poly.type
_entity_poly.pdbx_seq_one_letter_code
_entity_poly.pdbx_strand_id
1 'polypeptide(L)'
;MASPSENNIYLAGLLDGEGCVTYKKYWDRKRKDRPRKYFCWRIQMEIVMTHEPTIQWCADNFGGKVYKKPRGEHKMQYRWRRCFRDALKIAKAIIPYSITKKEKLQQVIN
;
A
#
# COMPACT_ATOMS: atom_id res chain seq x y z
N MET A 1 6.89 22.67 6.61
CA MET A 1 5.97 21.55 6.31
C MET A 1 5.95 21.27 4.82
N ALA A 2 6.06 20.01 4.45
CA ALA A 2 5.93 19.60 3.06
C ALA A 2 4.47 19.76 2.61
N SER A 3 4.26 20.22 1.38
CA SER A 3 2.94 20.33 0.78
C SER A 3 2.39 18.92 0.47
N PRO A 4 1.06 18.76 0.28
CA PRO A 4 0.52 17.46 -0.16
C PRO A 4 1.17 16.92 -1.42
N SER A 5 1.52 17.80 -2.37
CA SER A 5 2.19 17.39 -3.60
C SER A 5 3.59 16.85 -3.33
N GLU A 6 4.33 17.48 -2.44
CA GLU A 6 5.66 17.02 -2.06
C GLU A 6 5.59 15.66 -1.36
N ASN A 7 4.61 15.46 -0.49
CA ASN A 7 4.38 14.18 0.17
C ASN A 7 4.05 13.08 -0.85
N ASN A 8 3.24 13.39 -1.86
CA ASN A 8 2.89 12.45 -2.92
C ASN A 8 4.12 12.06 -3.75
N ILE A 9 4.98 13.04 -4.07
CA ILE A 9 6.22 12.80 -4.81
C ILE A 9 7.14 11.87 -4.00
N TYR A 10 7.31 12.16 -2.72
CA TYR A 10 8.16 11.36 -1.84
C TYR A 10 7.63 9.93 -1.72
N LEU A 11 6.32 9.77 -1.50
CA LEU A 11 5.72 8.45 -1.38
C LEU A 11 5.84 7.66 -2.69
N ALA A 12 5.64 8.31 -3.83
CA ALA A 12 5.78 7.66 -5.14
C ALA A 12 7.19 7.08 -5.31
N GLY A 13 8.22 7.86 -4.98
CA GLY A 13 9.60 7.40 -5.06
C GLY A 13 9.91 6.29 -4.07
N LEU A 14 9.40 6.40 -2.85
CA LEU A 14 9.59 5.40 -1.81
C LEU A 14 8.92 4.08 -2.20
N LEU A 15 7.70 4.15 -2.72
CA LEU A 15 6.96 2.97 -3.19
C LEU A 15 7.66 2.34 -4.40
N ASP A 16 8.17 3.15 -5.33
CA ASP A 16 8.90 2.65 -6.50
C ASP A 16 10.15 1.85 -6.10
N GLY A 17 10.88 2.31 -5.06
CA GLY A 17 12.11 1.67 -4.63
C GLY A 17 11.92 0.53 -3.64
N GLU A 18 11.04 0.71 -2.66
CA GLU A 18 10.92 -0.19 -1.50
C GLU A 18 9.53 -0.79 -1.33
N GLY A 19 8.56 -0.38 -2.13
CA GLY A 19 7.18 -0.79 -1.93
C GLY A 19 6.73 -1.93 -2.82
N CYS A 20 5.51 -2.37 -2.55
CA CYS A 20 4.83 -3.39 -3.32
C CYS A 20 3.38 -2.98 -3.52
N VAL A 21 2.88 -3.08 -4.74
CA VAL A 21 1.48 -2.86 -5.08
C VAL A 21 0.93 -4.20 -5.56
N THR A 22 -0.12 -4.66 -4.91
CA THR A 22 -0.76 -5.93 -5.24
C THR A 22 -2.19 -5.70 -5.68
N TYR A 23 -2.58 -6.34 -6.77
CA TYR A 23 -3.93 -6.29 -7.29
C TYR A 23 -4.33 -7.73 -7.62
N LYS A 24 -5.20 -8.29 -6.80
CA LYS A 24 -5.62 -9.69 -6.94
C LYS A 24 -7.13 -9.80 -7.03
N LYS A 25 -7.54 -10.70 -7.88
CA LYS A 25 -8.90 -11.16 -8.04
C LYS A 25 -9.06 -12.45 -7.23
N TYR A 26 -10.08 -12.53 -6.40
CA TYR A 26 -10.30 -13.75 -5.62
C TYR A 26 -11.79 -14.01 -5.42
N TRP A 27 -12.11 -15.29 -5.15
CA TRP A 27 -13.48 -15.69 -4.84
C TRP A 27 -13.71 -15.58 -3.33
N ASP A 28 -14.75 -14.85 -2.93
CA ASP A 28 -15.11 -14.73 -1.51
C ASP A 28 -16.03 -15.88 -1.13
N ARG A 29 -15.59 -16.69 -0.16
CA ARG A 29 -16.33 -17.84 0.37
C ARG A 29 -16.84 -17.60 1.80
N LYS A 30 -16.76 -16.40 2.31
CA LYS A 30 -16.95 -16.12 3.75
C LYS A 30 -18.40 -16.21 4.23
N ARG A 31 -19.39 -16.28 3.36
CA ARG A 31 -20.78 -16.38 3.78
C ARG A 31 -21.35 -17.76 3.44
N LYS A 32 -21.45 -18.62 4.48
CA LYS A 32 -22.02 -19.97 4.35
C LYS A 32 -23.49 -19.97 3.99
N ASP A 33 -24.22 -18.90 4.23
CA ASP A 33 -25.64 -18.73 3.97
C ASP A 33 -25.94 -18.30 2.54
N ARG A 34 -24.93 -17.98 1.74
CA ARG A 34 -25.10 -17.62 0.34
C ARG A 34 -24.39 -18.62 -0.57
N PRO A 35 -25.12 -19.34 -1.42
CA PRO A 35 -24.52 -20.33 -2.31
C PRO A 35 -23.73 -19.75 -3.46
N ARG A 36 -23.75 -18.43 -3.65
CA ARG A 36 -23.02 -17.78 -4.74
C ARG A 36 -21.65 -17.33 -4.30
N LYS A 37 -20.62 -17.72 -5.04
CA LYS A 37 -19.27 -17.22 -4.89
C LYS A 37 -19.21 -15.79 -5.44
N TYR A 38 -18.75 -14.84 -4.62
CA TYR A 38 -18.55 -13.46 -5.06
C TYR A 38 -17.13 -13.27 -5.55
N PHE A 39 -17.02 -12.57 -6.66
CA PHE A 39 -15.76 -12.22 -7.25
C PHE A 39 -15.29 -10.89 -6.63
N CYS A 40 -14.21 -10.92 -5.86
CA CYS A 40 -13.70 -9.76 -5.16
C CYS A 40 -12.35 -9.34 -5.70
N TRP A 41 -12.11 -8.04 -5.70
CA TRP A 41 -10.82 -7.46 -6.07
C TRP A 41 -10.10 -7.00 -4.81
N ARG A 42 -8.88 -7.44 -4.63
CA ARG A 42 -8.06 -7.00 -3.51
C ARG A 42 -6.95 -6.09 -4.01
N ILE A 43 -7.00 -4.85 -3.56
CA ILE A 43 -6.01 -3.83 -3.85
C ILE A 43 -5.21 -3.59 -2.57
N GLN A 44 -3.90 -3.65 -2.64
CA GLN A 44 -3.03 -3.45 -1.50
C GLN A 44 -1.74 -2.77 -1.91
N MET A 45 -1.29 -1.80 -1.12
CA MET A 45 0.05 -1.26 -1.22
C MET A 45 0.74 -1.38 0.12
N GLU A 46 2.04 -1.64 0.09
CA GLU A 46 2.81 -1.95 1.29
C GLU A 46 4.24 -1.48 1.15
N ILE A 47 4.77 -0.94 2.23
CA ILE A 47 6.19 -0.61 2.34
C ILE A 47 6.71 -1.25 3.63
N VAL A 48 7.80 -1.99 3.54
CA VAL A 48 8.45 -2.66 4.67
C VAL A 48 9.91 -2.25 4.69
N MET A 49 10.39 -1.79 5.83
CA MET A 49 11.81 -1.44 5.99
C MET A 49 12.21 -1.45 7.46
N THR A 50 13.51 -1.42 7.73
CA THR A 50 14.04 -1.39 9.08
C THR A 50 14.03 0.00 9.71
N HIS A 51 13.86 1.04 8.91
CA HIS A 51 13.85 2.44 9.37
C HIS A 51 12.45 2.84 9.82
N GLU A 52 12.19 2.75 11.12
CA GLU A 52 10.88 3.04 11.71
C GLU A 52 10.38 4.45 11.39
N PRO A 53 11.20 5.53 11.50
CA PRO A 53 10.69 6.88 11.23
C PRO A 53 10.09 7.06 9.84
N THR A 54 10.63 6.39 8.82
CA THR A 54 10.08 6.45 7.46
C THR A 54 8.70 5.81 7.40
N ILE A 55 8.53 4.65 8.04
CA ILE A 55 7.25 3.95 8.07
C ILE A 55 6.22 4.75 8.86
N GLN A 56 6.63 5.36 9.97
CA GLN A 56 5.76 6.23 10.75
C GLN A 56 5.32 7.45 9.93
N TRP A 57 6.24 8.01 9.14
CA TRP A 57 5.92 9.11 8.23
C TRP A 57 4.81 8.72 7.24
N CYS A 58 4.86 7.51 6.70
CA CYS A 58 3.80 7.01 5.81
C CYS A 58 2.45 6.97 6.51
N ALA A 59 2.40 6.43 7.72
CA ALA A 59 1.16 6.36 8.50
C ALA A 59 0.64 7.75 8.87
N ASP A 60 1.52 8.66 9.25
CA ASP A 60 1.13 10.02 9.66
C ASP A 60 0.55 10.83 8.50
N ASN A 61 1.06 10.64 7.28
CA ASN A 61 0.67 11.43 6.12
C ASN A 61 -0.39 10.78 5.23
N PHE A 62 -0.46 9.45 5.22
CA PHE A 62 -1.36 8.72 4.34
C PHE A 62 -2.33 7.79 5.08
N GLY A 63 -2.32 7.84 6.40
CA GLY A 63 -3.22 7.05 7.24
C GLY A 63 -2.73 5.63 7.46
N GLY A 64 -3.44 4.93 8.34
CA GLY A 64 -3.09 3.57 8.71
C GLY A 64 -2.20 3.52 9.94
N LYS A 65 -1.61 2.36 10.17
CA LYS A 65 -0.80 2.08 11.35
C LYS A 65 0.55 1.52 10.95
N VAL A 66 1.51 1.63 11.87
CA VAL A 66 2.80 0.98 11.75
C VAL A 66 2.70 -0.39 12.41
N TYR A 67 3.05 -1.43 11.67
CA TYR A 67 3.09 -2.80 12.18
C TYR A 67 4.54 -3.22 12.37
N LYS A 68 4.83 -3.84 13.49
CA LYS A 68 6.15 -4.42 13.76
C LYS A 68 6.21 -5.84 13.22
N LYS A 69 7.29 -6.14 12.49
CA LYS A 69 7.50 -7.47 11.93
C LYS A 69 8.82 -8.04 12.45
N PRO A 70 8.80 -8.83 13.54
CA PRO A 70 10.02 -9.45 14.07
C PRO A 70 10.60 -10.46 13.08
N ARG A 71 11.93 -10.51 13.00
CA ARG A 71 12.63 -11.43 12.10
C ARG A 71 13.68 -12.25 12.87
N GLY A 72 13.34 -12.77 14.06
CA GLY A 72 14.24 -13.57 14.87
C GLY A 72 15.47 -12.77 15.29
N GLU A 73 16.65 -13.20 14.88
CA GLU A 73 17.94 -12.54 15.20
C GLU A 73 18.23 -11.31 14.35
N HIS A 74 17.44 -11.09 13.28
CA HIS A 74 17.62 -9.95 12.41
C HIS A 74 16.96 -8.70 12.96
N LYS A 75 17.29 -7.54 12.39
CA LYS A 75 16.69 -6.27 12.79
C LYS A 75 15.18 -6.32 12.63
N MET A 76 14.46 -5.68 13.56
CA MET A 76 13.02 -5.48 13.48
C MET A 76 12.68 -4.77 12.20
N GLN A 77 11.71 -5.29 11.45
CA GLN A 77 11.13 -4.59 10.31
C GLN A 77 9.83 -3.92 10.71
N TYR A 78 9.53 -2.83 10.04
CA TYR A 78 8.31 -2.07 10.23
C TYR A 78 7.56 -2.06 8.91
N ARG A 79 6.23 -2.17 9.00
CA ARG A 79 5.35 -2.26 7.84
C ARG A 79 4.29 -1.18 7.88
N TRP A 80 4.07 -0.53 6.74
CA TRP A 80 2.91 0.31 6.50
C TRP A 80 2.14 -0.33 5.34
N ARG A 81 0.82 -0.43 5.50
CA ARG A 81 -0.05 -1.07 4.51
C ARG A 81 -1.35 -0.31 4.38
N ARG A 82 -1.80 -0.12 3.15
CA ARG A 82 -3.14 0.40 2.86
C ARG A 82 -3.82 -0.55 1.88
N CYS A 83 -5.14 -0.69 2.01
CA CYS A 83 -5.94 -1.64 1.23
C CYS A 83 -7.18 -0.97 0.67
N PHE A 84 -7.76 -1.57 -0.37
CA PHE A 84 -9.05 -1.21 -0.96
C PHE A 84 -9.16 0.27 -1.32
N ARG A 85 -10.21 0.96 -0.84
CA ARG A 85 -10.48 2.36 -1.18
C ARG A 85 -9.35 3.30 -0.79
N ASP A 86 -8.74 3.06 0.36
CA ASP A 86 -7.63 3.88 0.84
C ASP A 86 -6.42 3.75 -0.08
N ALA A 87 -6.10 2.52 -0.48
CA ALA A 87 -5.01 2.27 -1.42
C ALA A 87 -5.32 2.90 -2.79
N LEU A 88 -6.56 2.79 -3.26
CA LEU A 88 -6.98 3.38 -4.52
C LEU A 88 -6.85 4.90 -4.52
N LYS A 89 -7.26 5.54 -3.44
CA LYS A 89 -7.15 6.99 -3.28
C LYS A 89 -5.70 7.45 -3.33
N ILE A 90 -4.82 6.73 -2.63
CA ILE A 90 -3.39 7.03 -2.62
C ILE A 90 -2.79 6.79 -4.01
N ALA A 91 -3.16 5.69 -4.68
CA ALA A 91 -2.66 5.37 -6.02
C ALA A 91 -2.97 6.50 -7.01
N LYS A 92 -4.20 7.03 -6.99
CA LYS A 92 -4.60 8.14 -7.84
C LYS A 92 -3.78 9.40 -7.57
N ALA A 93 -3.41 9.64 -6.31
CA ALA A 93 -2.64 10.81 -5.92
C ALA A 93 -1.17 10.73 -6.35
N ILE A 94 -0.58 9.54 -6.32
CA ILE A 94 0.86 9.37 -6.55
C ILE A 94 1.22 8.94 -7.98
N ILE A 95 0.26 8.48 -8.77
CA ILE A 95 0.56 7.93 -10.11
C ILE A 95 1.29 8.92 -11.02
N PRO A 96 1.02 10.24 -11.01
CA PRO A 96 1.76 11.17 -11.87
C PRO A 96 3.27 11.21 -11.57
N TYR A 97 3.68 10.81 -10.38
CA TYR A 97 5.06 10.89 -9.90
C TYR A 97 5.77 9.54 -9.90
N SER A 98 5.03 8.45 -10.11
CA SER A 98 5.61 7.10 -10.11
C SER A 98 6.22 6.77 -11.46
N ILE A 99 7.32 6.02 -11.43
CA ILE A 99 8.02 5.54 -12.63
C ILE A 99 7.95 4.02 -12.67
N THR A 100 8.56 3.37 -11.71
CA THR A 100 8.67 1.91 -11.65
C THR A 100 7.33 1.22 -11.46
N LYS A 101 6.48 1.74 -10.58
CA LYS A 101 5.18 1.16 -10.24
C LYS A 101 4.01 1.75 -11.03
N LYS A 102 4.28 2.66 -11.96
CA LYS A 102 3.22 3.38 -12.69
C LYS A 102 2.24 2.46 -13.39
N GLU A 103 2.74 1.45 -14.08
CA GLU A 103 1.90 0.48 -14.79
C GLU A 103 1.01 -0.29 -13.82
N LYS A 104 1.57 -0.74 -12.70
CA LYS A 104 0.82 -1.47 -11.66
C LYS A 104 -0.25 -0.59 -11.03
N LEU A 105 0.08 0.67 -10.74
CA LEU A 105 -0.87 1.65 -10.19
C LEU A 105 -1.99 1.92 -11.19
N GLN A 106 -1.68 2.00 -12.47
CA GLN A 106 -2.68 2.20 -13.51
C GLN A 106 -3.66 1.02 -13.58
N GLN A 107 -3.18 -0.20 -13.42
CA GLN A 107 -4.02 -1.40 -13.36
C GLN A 107 -4.99 -1.34 -12.19
N VAL A 108 -4.52 -0.85 -11.04
CA VAL A 108 -5.33 -0.71 -9.82
C VAL A 108 -6.44 0.32 -10.02
N ILE A 109 -6.13 1.44 -10.68
CA ILE A 109 -7.09 2.54 -10.91
C ILE A 109 -8.16 2.14 -11.93
N ASN A 110 -7.80 1.38 -12.92
CA ASN A 110 -8.74 0.87 -13.92
C ASN A 110 -9.45 -0.36 -13.37
#